data_7b34c0d10eabcc07f4086d0b2b05cf86
#
_entry.id   7b34c0d10eabcc07f4086d0b2b05cf86
#
_cell.length_a   1.000
_cell.length_b   1.000
_cell.length_c   1.000
_cell.angle_alpha   90.00
_cell.angle_beta   90.00
_cell.angle_gamma   90.00
#
_symmetry.space_group_name_H-M   'P 1'
#
loop_
_entity.id
_entity.type
_entity.pdbx_description
1 polymer ?
#
loop_
_entity_poly.entity_id
_entity_poly.type
_entity_poly.pdbx_seq_one_letter_code
_entity_poly.pdbx_strand_id
1 'polypeptide(L)'
;MIVIRKAAPSDTPSIIDFQLKMAWETEELKLDPETIKKGVNAVFENNSRGQYYVAEEDGNLIASLLITDEWSDWRNRNVWWLQSVYVLPEYRRRGVFRLMYNHIRLLAEKNDIAGLRLYVETKNSAAKKTYESLGMSSEHYSFYEWMRK
;
A
#
# COMPACT_ATOMS: atom_id res chain seq x y z
N MET A 1 11.20 15.77 -9.62
CA MET A 1 11.09 14.38 -10.12
C MET A 1 10.66 13.48 -8.97
N ILE A 2 9.66 12.65 -9.21
CA ILE A 2 9.16 11.69 -8.21
C ILE A 2 10.00 10.41 -8.27
N VAL A 3 10.55 10.00 -7.13
CA VAL A 3 11.36 8.78 -6.99
C VAL A 3 10.60 7.76 -6.14
N ILE A 4 10.50 6.53 -6.62
CA ILE A 4 9.91 5.42 -5.87
C ILE A 4 11.05 4.55 -5.33
N ARG A 5 11.01 4.24 -4.05
CA ARG A 5 12.06 3.42 -3.41
C ARG A 5 11.52 2.63 -2.23
N LYS A 6 12.30 1.65 -1.78
CA LYS A 6 12.02 1.00 -0.50
C LYS A 6 12.12 2.04 0.62
N ALA A 7 11.24 1.93 1.60
CA ALA A 7 11.33 2.78 2.78
C ALA A 7 12.51 2.37 3.65
N ALA A 8 13.11 3.37 4.28
CA ALA A 8 14.15 3.19 5.29
C ALA A 8 13.55 3.42 6.68
N PRO A 9 14.18 2.91 7.76
CA PRO A 9 13.69 3.18 9.12
C PRO A 9 13.51 4.66 9.44
N SER A 10 14.29 5.55 8.83
CA SER A 10 14.15 7.00 8.97
C SER A 10 12.84 7.55 8.40
N ASP A 11 12.14 6.80 7.56
CA ASP A 11 10.85 7.20 6.99
C ASP A 11 9.68 6.92 7.94
N THR A 12 9.91 6.20 9.02
CA THR A 12 8.88 5.76 9.97
C THR A 12 7.94 6.87 10.44
N PRO A 13 8.44 8.06 10.85
CA PRO A 13 7.54 9.12 11.31
C PRO A 13 6.53 9.56 10.24
N SER A 14 6.97 9.68 8.99
CA SER A 14 6.07 10.05 7.89
C SER A 14 5.06 8.95 7.58
N ILE A 15 5.49 7.68 7.62
CA ILE A 15 4.60 6.54 7.37
C ILE A 15 3.53 6.47 8.46
N ILE A 16 3.89 6.66 9.72
CA ILE A 16 2.94 6.71 10.85
C ILE A 16 1.91 7.81 10.61
N ASP A 17 2.37 9.01 10.28
CA ASP A 17 1.49 10.14 10.00
C ASP A 17 0.51 9.84 8.85
N PHE A 18 0.99 9.20 7.79
CA PHE A 18 0.15 8.80 6.65
C PHE A 18 -0.96 7.82 7.07
N GLN A 19 -0.65 6.86 7.97
CA GLN A 19 -1.67 5.92 8.44
C GLN A 19 -2.76 6.64 9.23
N LEU A 20 -2.37 7.54 10.14
CA LEU A 20 -3.32 8.32 10.93
C LEU A 20 -4.23 9.19 10.05
N LYS A 21 -3.64 9.86 9.08
CA LYS A 21 -4.38 10.68 8.10
C LYS A 21 -5.32 9.85 7.25
N MET A 22 -4.86 8.70 6.75
CA MET A 22 -5.65 7.84 5.90
C MET A 22 -6.90 7.34 6.62
N ALA A 23 -6.75 6.84 7.85
CA ALA A 23 -7.89 6.34 8.62
C ALA A 23 -8.91 7.45 8.89
N TRP A 24 -8.44 8.65 9.18
CA TRP A 24 -9.32 9.79 9.40
C TRP A 24 -10.05 10.21 8.12
N GLU A 25 -9.33 10.31 7.00
CA GLU A 25 -9.90 10.75 5.72
C GLU A 25 -10.90 9.75 5.14
N THR A 26 -10.64 8.45 5.28
CA THR A 26 -11.47 7.42 4.63
C THR A 26 -12.61 6.92 5.51
N GLU A 27 -12.42 6.86 6.81
CA GLU A 27 -13.38 6.22 7.72
C GLU A 27 -13.75 7.08 8.92
N GLU A 28 -13.23 8.30 9.01
CA GLU A 28 -13.36 9.18 10.19
C GLU A 28 -12.93 8.45 11.47
N LEU A 29 -11.97 7.53 11.34
CA LEU A 29 -11.49 6.71 12.42
C LEU A 29 -10.20 7.32 13.00
N LYS A 30 -10.23 7.57 14.30
CA LYS A 30 -9.06 8.07 15.03
C LYS A 30 -8.32 6.88 15.62
N LEU A 31 -7.22 6.50 14.97
CA LEU A 31 -6.40 5.38 15.43
C LEU A 31 -5.58 5.76 16.65
N ASP A 32 -5.26 4.76 17.48
CA ASP A 32 -4.35 4.95 18.61
C ASP A 32 -2.90 5.12 18.08
N PRO A 33 -2.28 6.30 18.30
CA PRO A 33 -0.94 6.57 17.79
C PRO A 33 0.13 5.58 18.25
N GLU A 34 0.04 5.11 19.51
CA GLU A 34 1.03 4.15 20.03
C GLU A 34 0.92 2.79 19.34
N THR A 35 -0.29 2.33 19.08
CA THR A 35 -0.52 1.08 18.33
C THR A 35 0.04 1.19 16.91
N ILE A 36 -0.21 2.30 16.22
CA ILE A 36 0.28 2.52 14.87
C ILE A 36 1.80 2.61 14.85
N LYS A 37 2.40 3.31 15.79
CA LYS A 37 3.86 3.40 15.93
C LYS A 37 4.48 2.02 16.07
N LYS A 38 3.94 1.18 16.94
CA LYS A 38 4.42 -0.19 17.15
C LYS A 38 4.23 -1.03 15.89
N GLY A 39 3.08 -0.90 15.23
CA GLY A 39 2.75 -1.66 14.02
C GLY A 39 3.68 -1.32 12.85
N VAL A 40 3.95 -0.04 12.62
CA VAL A 40 4.87 0.39 11.56
C VAL A 40 6.30 -0.05 11.87
N ASN A 41 6.76 0.18 13.10
CA ASN A 41 8.11 -0.24 13.51
C ASN A 41 8.31 -1.75 13.38
N ALA A 42 7.28 -2.54 13.68
CA ALA A 42 7.35 -4.00 13.60
C ALA A 42 7.64 -4.49 12.18
N VAL A 43 7.18 -3.78 11.15
CA VAL A 43 7.47 -4.11 9.75
C VAL A 43 8.97 -3.94 9.47
N PHE A 44 9.59 -2.86 9.98
CA PHE A 44 11.02 -2.64 9.81
C PHE A 44 11.88 -3.63 10.60
N GLU A 45 11.38 -4.12 11.73
CA GLU A 45 12.08 -5.11 12.55
C GLU A 45 12.08 -6.51 11.94
N ASN A 46 11.04 -6.85 11.18
CA ASN A 46 10.88 -8.17 10.59
C ASN A 46 10.20 -8.06 9.23
N ASN A 47 10.99 -8.17 8.17
CA ASN A 47 10.49 -8.01 6.80
C ASN A 47 9.52 -9.13 6.36
N SER A 48 9.36 -10.21 7.13
CA SER A 48 8.33 -11.20 6.84
C SER A 48 6.91 -10.64 7.03
N ARG A 49 6.78 -9.54 7.78
CA ARG A 49 5.49 -8.84 7.96
C ARG A 49 5.12 -8.00 6.76
N GLY A 50 6.09 -7.57 5.98
CA GLY A 50 5.88 -6.76 4.79
C GLY A 50 7.04 -5.85 4.49
N GLN A 51 6.89 -5.06 3.44
CA GLN A 51 7.87 -4.08 3.00
C GLN A 51 7.16 -2.79 2.60
N TYR A 52 7.52 -1.70 3.24
CA TYR A 52 7.05 -0.38 2.82
C TYR A 52 7.81 0.13 1.61
N TYR A 53 7.09 0.76 0.71
CA TYR A 53 7.62 1.55 -0.40
C TYR A 53 7.10 2.96 -0.28
N VAL A 54 7.92 3.93 -0.67
CA VAL A 54 7.58 5.34 -0.58
C VAL A 54 7.85 6.03 -1.91
N ALA A 55 7.12 7.13 -2.10
CA ALA A 55 7.40 8.08 -3.19
C ALA A 55 7.91 9.37 -2.55
N GLU A 56 8.96 9.92 -3.12
CA GLU A 56 9.47 11.21 -2.68
C GLU A 56 9.67 12.16 -3.85
N GLU A 57 9.49 13.44 -3.57
CA GLU A 57 9.76 14.51 -4.51
C GLU A 57 10.57 15.58 -3.78
N ASP A 58 11.73 15.92 -4.32
CA ASP A 58 12.66 16.89 -3.73
C ASP A 58 12.99 16.61 -2.25
N GLY A 59 13.19 15.32 -1.93
CA GLY A 59 13.54 14.89 -0.58
C GLY A 59 12.36 14.77 0.39
N ASN A 60 11.14 15.10 -0.03
CA ASN A 60 9.95 15.01 0.82
C ASN A 60 9.14 13.78 0.47
N LEU A 61 8.71 13.02 1.48
CA LEU A 61 7.82 11.87 1.28
C LEU A 61 6.41 12.36 0.93
N ILE A 62 5.88 11.86 -0.17
CA ILE A 62 4.55 12.28 -0.67
C ILE A 62 3.55 11.13 -0.71
N ALA A 63 4.02 9.89 -0.57
CA ALA A 63 3.15 8.71 -0.60
C ALA A 63 3.85 7.51 0.03
N SER A 64 3.06 6.54 0.47
CA SER A 64 3.57 5.25 0.93
C SER A 64 2.57 4.14 0.61
N LEU A 65 3.06 2.90 0.58
CA LEU A 65 2.25 1.69 0.56
C LEU A 65 3.02 0.55 1.22
N LEU A 66 2.28 -0.46 1.64
CA LEU A 66 2.84 -1.66 2.24
C LEU A 66 2.58 -2.84 1.30
N ILE A 67 3.62 -3.63 1.05
CA ILE A 67 3.51 -4.90 0.32
C ILE A 67 3.58 -6.04 1.32
N THR A 68 2.64 -6.97 1.24
CA THR A 68 2.65 -8.20 2.04
C THR A 68 2.53 -9.41 1.13
N ASP A 69 3.08 -10.54 1.59
CA ASP A 69 3.05 -11.79 0.84
C ASP A 69 1.79 -12.59 1.13
N GLU A 70 1.26 -13.22 0.09
CA GLU A 70 0.28 -14.29 0.22
C GLU A 70 0.83 -15.50 -0.54
N TRP A 71 1.05 -16.63 0.16
CA TRP A 71 1.44 -17.85 -0.54
C TRP A 71 0.27 -18.41 -1.33
N SER A 72 0.50 -18.69 -2.61
CA SER A 72 -0.49 -19.33 -3.48
C SER A 72 -0.02 -20.76 -3.80
N ASP A 73 -0.64 -21.74 -3.14
CA ASP A 73 -0.35 -23.14 -3.40
C ASP A 73 -0.75 -23.56 -4.82
N TRP A 74 -1.80 -22.93 -5.37
CA TRP A 74 -2.21 -23.20 -6.75
C TRP A 74 -1.16 -22.76 -7.77
N ARG A 75 -0.34 -21.77 -7.43
CA ARG A 75 0.66 -21.17 -8.33
C ARG A 75 2.09 -21.50 -7.94
N ASN A 76 2.27 -22.11 -6.76
CA ASN A 76 3.58 -22.42 -6.19
C ASN A 76 4.48 -21.18 -6.14
N ARG A 77 3.90 -20.03 -5.77
CA ARG A 77 4.63 -18.76 -5.62
C ARG A 77 3.78 -17.76 -4.86
N ASN A 78 4.40 -16.67 -4.44
CA ASN A 78 3.70 -15.61 -3.74
C ASN A 78 2.88 -14.73 -4.68
N VAL A 79 1.79 -14.21 -4.15
CA VAL A 79 1.06 -13.05 -4.66
C VAL A 79 1.34 -11.91 -3.69
N TRP A 80 1.54 -10.71 -4.19
CA TRP A 80 1.74 -9.53 -3.34
C TRP A 80 0.44 -8.75 -3.19
N TRP A 81 0.18 -8.35 -1.95
CA TRP A 81 -0.90 -7.43 -1.61
C TRP A 81 -0.36 -6.03 -1.44
N LEU A 82 -1.04 -5.05 -2.03
CA LEU A 82 -0.80 -3.63 -1.77
C LEU A 82 -1.77 -3.20 -0.68
N GLN A 83 -1.24 -2.72 0.43
CA GLN A 83 -2.01 -2.29 1.60
C GLN A 83 -1.60 -0.89 2.01
N SER A 84 -2.47 -0.22 2.78
CA SER A 84 -2.16 1.08 3.38
C SER A 84 -1.64 2.10 2.35
N VAL A 85 -2.24 2.11 1.18
CA VAL A 85 -1.87 3.02 0.10
C VAL A 85 -2.34 4.43 0.45
N TYR A 86 -1.41 5.37 0.52
CA TYR A 86 -1.73 6.76 0.82
C TYR A 86 -0.87 7.70 -0.03
N VAL A 87 -1.52 8.71 -0.60
CA VAL A 87 -0.88 9.82 -1.31
C VAL A 87 -1.35 11.10 -0.64
N LEU A 88 -0.43 11.99 -0.30
CA LEU A 88 -0.78 13.30 0.28
C LEU A 88 -1.77 14.03 -0.66
N PRO A 89 -2.80 14.69 -0.09
CA PRO A 89 -3.85 15.31 -0.90
C PRO A 89 -3.35 16.24 -2.02
N GLU A 90 -2.35 17.06 -1.74
CA GLU A 90 -1.79 18.00 -2.70
C GLU A 90 -1.00 17.35 -3.84
N TYR A 91 -0.72 16.04 -3.71
CA TYR A 91 -0.02 15.27 -4.75
C TYR A 91 -0.92 14.30 -5.50
N ARG A 92 -2.21 14.27 -5.18
CA ARG A 92 -3.19 13.43 -5.88
C ARG A 92 -3.44 13.95 -7.29
N ARG A 93 -3.89 13.04 -8.18
CA ARG A 93 -4.15 13.32 -9.61
C ARG A 93 -2.90 13.74 -10.39
N ARG A 94 -1.73 13.40 -9.88
CA ARG A 94 -0.44 13.63 -10.54
C ARG A 94 0.23 12.33 -10.96
N GLY A 95 -0.50 11.21 -10.91
CA GLY A 95 0.02 9.92 -11.32
C GLY A 95 0.98 9.26 -10.33
N VAL A 96 1.01 9.69 -9.06
CA VAL A 96 1.93 9.14 -8.06
C VAL A 96 1.65 7.65 -7.84
N PHE A 97 0.38 7.27 -7.64
CA PHE A 97 0.05 5.86 -7.44
C PHE A 97 0.40 5.02 -8.66
N ARG A 98 0.18 5.54 -9.86
CA ARG A 98 0.54 4.84 -11.10
C ARG A 98 2.05 4.56 -11.15
N LEU A 99 2.87 5.52 -10.77
CA LEU A 99 4.32 5.33 -10.69
C LEU A 99 4.70 4.26 -9.67
N MET A 100 4.09 4.29 -8.49
CA MET A 100 4.33 3.28 -7.46
C MET A 100 3.87 1.89 -7.93
N TYR A 101 2.68 1.79 -8.48
CA TYR A 101 2.14 0.54 -9.00
C TYR A 101 3.06 -0.07 -10.08
N ASN A 102 3.49 0.73 -11.04
CA ASN A 102 4.38 0.26 -12.09
C ASN A 102 5.73 -0.21 -11.55
N HIS A 103 6.26 0.50 -10.56
CA HIS A 103 7.49 0.10 -9.88
C HIS A 103 7.33 -1.28 -9.21
N ILE A 104 6.24 -1.47 -8.47
CA ILE A 104 5.95 -2.74 -7.78
C ILE A 104 5.70 -3.85 -8.80
N ARG A 105 4.98 -3.58 -9.88
CA ARG A 105 4.71 -4.57 -10.92
C ARG A 105 6.01 -5.08 -11.57
N LEU A 106 6.93 -4.18 -11.88
CA LEU A 106 8.23 -4.55 -12.44
C LEU A 106 9.04 -5.39 -11.44
N LEU A 107 9.01 -5.04 -10.16
CA LEU A 107 9.66 -5.84 -9.11
C LEU A 107 9.02 -7.22 -9.00
N ALA A 108 7.70 -7.30 -9.08
CA ALA A 108 6.97 -8.57 -9.00
C ALA A 108 7.37 -9.50 -10.16
N GLU A 109 7.42 -8.97 -11.37
CA GLU A 109 7.86 -9.73 -12.54
C GLU A 109 9.31 -10.23 -12.37
N LYS A 110 10.19 -9.39 -11.88
CA LYS A 110 11.60 -9.70 -11.67
C LYS A 110 11.82 -10.74 -10.56
N ASN A 111 10.95 -10.81 -9.57
CA ASN A 111 11.08 -11.71 -8.42
C ASN A 111 10.14 -12.93 -8.49
N ASP A 112 9.62 -13.25 -9.64
CA ASP A 112 8.74 -14.42 -9.87
C ASP A 112 7.49 -14.40 -8.98
N ILE A 113 6.90 -13.23 -8.79
CA ILE A 113 5.64 -13.06 -8.07
C ILE A 113 4.48 -13.28 -9.03
N ALA A 114 3.49 -14.06 -8.61
CA ALA A 114 2.38 -14.48 -9.49
C ALA A 114 1.44 -13.33 -9.86
N GLY A 115 1.29 -12.34 -9.00
CA GLY A 115 0.38 -11.25 -9.27
C GLY A 115 0.32 -10.25 -8.14
N LEU A 116 -0.46 -9.20 -8.33
CA LEU A 116 -0.71 -8.15 -7.35
C LEU A 116 -2.19 -8.12 -7.01
N ARG A 117 -2.50 -7.95 -5.74
CA ARG A 117 -3.86 -7.84 -5.21
C ARG A 117 -3.96 -6.62 -4.31
N LEU A 118 -5.16 -6.07 -4.23
CA LEU A 118 -5.51 -5.04 -3.25
C LEU A 118 -7.01 -5.10 -3.00
N TYR A 119 -7.43 -4.51 -1.88
CA TYR A 119 -8.85 -4.26 -1.67
C TYR A 119 -9.09 -2.76 -1.57
N VAL A 120 -10.32 -2.36 -1.85
CA VAL A 120 -10.72 -0.97 -1.90
C VAL A 120 -12.06 -0.82 -1.20
N GLU A 121 -12.23 0.29 -0.49
CA GLU A 121 -13.52 0.62 0.12
C GLU A 121 -14.59 0.70 -0.99
N THR A 122 -15.74 0.05 -0.78
CA THR A 122 -16.73 -0.17 -1.83
C THR A 122 -17.28 1.11 -2.48
N LYS A 123 -17.25 2.21 -1.73
CA LYS A 123 -17.76 3.51 -2.20
C LYS A 123 -16.68 4.37 -2.88
N ASN A 124 -15.43 3.92 -2.87
CA ASN A 124 -14.32 4.69 -3.46
C ASN A 124 -14.25 4.47 -4.96
N SER A 125 -15.16 5.09 -5.69
CA SER A 125 -15.26 4.92 -7.16
C SER A 125 -14.05 5.50 -7.90
N ALA A 126 -13.43 6.55 -7.39
CA ALA A 126 -12.25 7.14 -8.00
C ALA A 126 -11.06 6.15 -7.97
N ALA A 127 -10.84 5.49 -6.83
CA ALA A 127 -9.79 4.48 -6.70
C ALA A 127 -10.08 3.28 -7.61
N LYS A 128 -11.33 2.82 -7.66
CA LYS A 128 -11.74 1.71 -8.54
C LYS A 128 -11.41 2.00 -10.00
N LYS A 129 -11.72 3.21 -10.49
CA LYS A 129 -11.41 3.61 -11.86
C LYS A 129 -9.90 3.60 -12.11
N THR A 130 -9.12 4.07 -11.14
CA THR A 130 -7.66 4.05 -11.25
C THR A 130 -7.15 2.61 -11.38
N TYR A 131 -7.61 1.70 -10.54
CA TYR A 131 -7.19 0.30 -10.58
C TYR A 131 -7.58 -0.38 -11.88
N GLU A 132 -8.80 -0.15 -12.35
CA GLU A 132 -9.26 -0.67 -13.64
C GLU A 132 -8.42 -0.14 -14.80
N SER A 133 -8.03 1.15 -14.76
CA SER A 133 -7.18 1.74 -15.79
C SER A 133 -5.78 1.15 -15.82
N LEU A 134 -5.35 0.52 -14.72
CA LEU A 134 -4.07 -0.18 -14.63
C LEU A 134 -4.15 -1.65 -15.02
N GLY A 135 -5.34 -2.12 -15.42
CA GLY A 135 -5.54 -3.50 -15.85
C GLY A 135 -5.95 -4.44 -14.73
N MET A 136 -6.31 -3.93 -13.57
CA MET A 136 -6.81 -4.75 -12.46
C MET A 136 -8.30 -5.00 -12.62
N SER A 137 -8.78 -6.12 -12.07
CA SER A 137 -10.19 -6.55 -12.15
C SER A 137 -10.70 -6.97 -10.79
N SER A 138 -11.98 -6.73 -10.52
CA SER A 138 -12.68 -7.17 -9.32
C SER A 138 -13.74 -8.24 -9.60
N GLU A 139 -13.64 -8.92 -10.75
CA GLU A 139 -14.71 -9.80 -11.24
C GLU A 139 -14.85 -11.14 -10.50
N HIS A 140 -13.76 -11.65 -9.92
CA HIS A 140 -13.74 -13.03 -9.42
C HIS A 140 -13.91 -13.20 -7.92
N TYR A 141 -13.60 -12.17 -7.12
CA TYR A 141 -13.57 -12.31 -5.67
C TYR A 141 -14.28 -11.16 -4.96
N SER A 142 -14.98 -11.49 -3.88
CA SER A 142 -15.48 -10.52 -2.90
C SER A 142 -14.68 -10.69 -1.62
N PHE A 143 -14.55 -9.62 -0.87
CA PHE A 143 -13.83 -9.59 0.39
C PHE A 143 -14.81 -9.81 1.54
N TYR A 144 -14.53 -10.79 2.42
CA TYR A 144 -15.28 -11.06 3.63
C TYR A 144 -14.35 -10.96 4.82
N GLU A 145 -14.82 -10.37 5.90
CA GLU A 145 -14.00 -10.27 7.10
C GLU A 145 -14.79 -10.50 8.38
N TRP A 146 -14.12 -11.06 9.36
CA TRP A 146 -14.57 -11.10 10.75
C TRP A 146 -13.42 -10.58 11.60
N MET A 147 -13.65 -9.51 12.34
CA MET A 147 -12.65 -8.90 13.22
C MET A 147 -13.01 -9.17 14.68
N ARG A 148 -12.01 -9.58 15.46
CA ARG A 148 -12.20 -9.78 16.89
C ARG A 148 -12.48 -8.45 17.56
N LYS A 149 -13.50 -8.44 18.44
CA LYS A 149 -13.85 -7.27 19.25
C LYS A 149 -12.93 -7.10 20.44
#